data_56b3e6499ccd5430aeed6618c397e496
#
_entry.id   56b3e6499ccd5430aeed6618c397e496
#
_cell.length_a   1.000
_cell.length_b   1.000
_cell.length_c   1.000
_cell.angle_alpha   90.00
_cell.angle_beta   90.00
_cell.angle_gamma   90.00
#
_symmetry.space_group_name_H-M   'P 1'
#
loop_
_entity.id
_entity.type
_entity.pdbx_description
1 polymer ?
#
loop_
_entity_poly.entity_id
_entity_poly.type
_entity_poly.pdbx_seq_one_letter_code
_entity_poly.pdbx_strand_id
1 'polypeptide(L)'
;AHADEGLEHAYASEDLAQVQQILGRQYHAVVGNPPYIVVKDSALNAAYRQRYASCHMKYSLGCPFTERFFELALTGERFGSAGFVGLITANSFMKREFGAKLIEQVLPRVDLTHVLNTDGAYIPGHGTPTVILFGQHRPPDDNLSSPRNSVRVVMGIEGEPGTPADPAQGLVWRAVVEQIDQPGSESRFVSAVDMPR
;
A
#
# COMPACT_ATOMS: atom_id res chain seq x y z
N ALA A 1 -7.70 20.79 -29.50
CA ALA A 1 -6.75 20.10 -30.39
C ALA A 1 -5.31 20.12 -29.88
N HIS A 2 -4.96 20.91 -28.82
CA HIS A 2 -3.58 21.04 -28.32
C HIS A 2 -3.28 20.23 -27.03
N ALA A 3 -4.27 19.55 -26.43
CA ALA A 3 -4.05 18.77 -25.21
C ALA A 3 -3.52 17.33 -25.48
N ASP A 4 -3.68 16.83 -26.70
CA ASP A 4 -3.31 15.46 -27.06
C ASP A 4 -1.82 15.33 -27.44
N GLU A 5 -1.24 16.36 -28.06
CA GLU A 5 0.18 16.36 -28.48
C GLU A 5 1.16 16.33 -27.30
N GLY A 6 0.78 16.89 -26.14
CA GLY A 6 1.63 16.89 -24.94
C GLY A 6 1.75 15.54 -24.27
N LEU A 7 0.70 14.72 -24.33
CA LEU A 7 0.70 13.37 -23.75
C LEU A 7 1.41 12.37 -24.66
N GLU A 8 1.22 12.44 -25.97
CA GLU A 8 1.98 11.61 -26.91
C GLU A 8 3.48 11.87 -26.84
N HIS A 9 3.89 13.13 -26.64
CA HIS A 9 5.31 13.48 -26.50
C HIS A 9 5.92 12.97 -25.18
N ALA A 10 5.16 12.95 -24.09
CA ALA A 10 5.62 12.40 -22.81
C ALA A 10 5.83 10.87 -22.90
N TYR A 11 4.95 10.15 -23.58
CA TYR A 11 5.08 8.70 -23.77
C TYR A 11 6.11 8.33 -24.87
N ALA A 12 6.31 9.16 -25.86
CA ALA A 12 7.31 8.93 -26.92
C ALA A 12 8.76 9.12 -26.43
N SER A 13 8.98 9.79 -25.29
CA SER A 13 10.30 9.99 -24.69
C SER A 13 10.73 8.87 -23.76
N GLU A 14 9.83 7.95 -23.38
CA GLU A 14 10.19 6.80 -22.53
C GLU A 14 10.86 5.72 -23.38
N ASP A 15 12.05 5.31 -22.99
CA ASP A 15 12.71 4.13 -23.54
C ASP A 15 11.97 2.87 -23.07
N LEU A 16 11.08 2.35 -23.91
CA LEU A 16 10.29 1.15 -23.61
C LEU A 16 11.15 -0.06 -23.25
N ALA A 17 12.37 -0.17 -23.81
CA ALA A 17 13.28 -1.23 -23.46
C ALA A 17 13.80 -1.07 -22.04
N GLN A 18 14.11 0.16 -21.62
CA GLN A 18 14.51 0.46 -20.25
C GLN A 18 13.37 0.22 -19.25
N VAL A 19 12.15 0.66 -19.59
CA VAL A 19 10.95 0.41 -18.77
C VAL A 19 10.70 -1.10 -18.61
N GLN A 20 10.77 -1.88 -19.69
CA GLN A 20 10.64 -3.33 -19.65
C GLN A 20 11.76 -3.99 -18.83
N GLN A 21 12.98 -3.50 -18.92
CA GLN A 21 14.10 -3.98 -18.13
C GLN A 21 13.88 -3.72 -16.62
N ILE A 22 13.35 -2.57 -16.25
CA ILE A 22 13.04 -2.22 -14.86
C ILE A 22 11.85 -3.05 -14.35
N LEU A 23 10.74 -3.04 -15.07
CA LEU A 23 9.50 -3.71 -14.63
C LEU A 23 9.50 -5.23 -14.81
N GLY A 24 10.46 -5.78 -15.55
CA GLY A 24 10.66 -7.21 -15.72
C GLY A 24 11.59 -7.88 -14.69
N ARG A 25 12.13 -7.11 -13.75
CA ARG A 25 13.01 -7.62 -12.68
C ARG A 25 12.27 -7.71 -11.36
N GLN A 26 12.85 -8.46 -10.43
CA GLN A 26 12.43 -8.48 -9.03
C GLN A 26 13.47 -7.78 -8.16
N TYR A 27 13.02 -7.20 -7.06
CA TYR A 27 13.81 -6.33 -6.19
C TYR A 27 13.76 -6.78 -4.74
N HIS A 28 14.82 -6.53 -3.98
CA HIS A 28 14.87 -6.79 -2.54
C HIS A 28 13.92 -5.88 -1.75
N ALA A 29 13.64 -4.68 -2.27
CA ALA A 29 12.68 -3.77 -1.70
C ALA A 29 11.95 -3.00 -2.80
N VAL A 30 10.63 -2.87 -2.68
CA VAL A 30 9.75 -2.08 -3.54
C VAL A 30 8.98 -1.11 -2.66
N VAL A 31 9.22 0.18 -2.87
CA VAL A 31 8.60 1.24 -2.06
C VAL A 31 7.96 2.28 -2.96
N GLY A 32 6.78 2.77 -2.58
CA GLY A 32 6.17 3.84 -3.36
C GLY A 32 4.85 4.38 -2.82
N ASN A 33 4.41 5.43 -3.52
CA ASN A 33 3.15 6.11 -3.28
C ASN A 33 2.35 6.13 -4.60
N PRO A 34 1.54 5.09 -4.88
CA PRO A 34 0.75 5.03 -6.10
C PRO A 34 -0.33 6.11 -6.13
N PRO A 35 -0.77 6.54 -7.32
CA PRO A 35 -1.80 7.57 -7.45
C PRO A 35 -3.16 7.10 -6.91
N TYR A 36 -3.87 8.00 -6.17
CA TYR A 36 -5.16 7.71 -5.52
C TYR A 36 -6.35 8.05 -6.43
N ILE A 37 -6.27 7.69 -7.69
CA ILE A 37 -7.27 7.99 -8.71
C ILE A 37 -7.96 6.73 -9.24
N VAL A 38 -9.12 6.93 -9.85
CA VAL A 38 -9.88 5.90 -10.55
C VAL A 38 -9.57 6.02 -12.04
N VAL A 39 -9.33 4.89 -12.71
CA VAL A 39 -9.10 4.84 -14.15
C VAL A 39 -10.39 5.21 -14.89
N LYS A 40 -10.34 6.30 -15.66
CA LYS A 40 -11.49 6.80 -16.44
C LYS A 40 -11.50 6.24 -17.86
N ASP A 41 -10.32 5.98 -18.43
CA ASP A 41 -10.19 5.37 -19.76
C ASP A 41 -10.69 3.92 -19.74
N SER A 42 -11.61 3.59 -20.64
CA SER A 42 -12.27 2.28 -20.68
C SER A 42 -11.34 1.16 -21.15
N ALA A 43 -10.46 1.43 -22.12
CA ALA A 43 -9.53 0.44 -22.64
C ALA A 43 -8.45 0.11 -21.60
N LEU A 44 -7.89 1.12 -20.95
CA LEU A 44 -6.94 0.95 -19.86
C LEU A 44 -7.58 0.23 -18.66
N ASN A 45 -8.83 0.57 -18.33
CA ASN A 45 -9.58 -0.12 -17.26
C ASN A 45 -9.78 -1.60 -17.59
N ALA A 46 -10.13 -1.93 -18.82
CA ALA A 46 -10.29 -3.32 -19.27
C ALA A 46 -8.96 -4.09 -19.19
N ALA A 47 -7.85 -3.49 -19.62
CA ALA A 47 -6.52 -4.09 -19.55
C ALA A 47 -6.11 -4.37 -18.09
N TYR A 48 -6.31 -3.43 -17.16
CA TYR A 48 -6.02 -3.66 -15.74
C TYR A 48 -6.87 -4.78 -15.14
N ARG A 49 -8.17 -4.87 -15.49
CA ARG A 49 -9.05 -5.95 -15.04
C ARG A 49 -8.64 -7.33 -15.53
N GLN A 50 -8.06 -7.41 -16.72
CA GLN A 50 -7.53 -8.66 -17.25
C GLN A 50 -6.23 -9.08 -16.54
N ARG A 51 -5.43 -8.11 -16.12
CA ARG A 51 -4.09 -8.35 -15.56
C ARG A 51 -4.07 -8.53 -14.05
N TYR A 52 -4.92 -7.81 -13.31
CA TYR A 52 -4.88 -7.73 -11.86
C TYR A 52 -6.19 -8.20 -11.22
N ALA A 53 -6.10 -9.17 -10.31
CA ALA A 53 -7.24 -9.71 -9.60
C ALA A 53 -7.90 -8.67 -8.68
N SER A 54 -7.11 -7.75 -8.14
CA SER A 54 -7.56 -6.66 -7.25
C SER A 54 -8.48 -5.63 -7.92
N CYS A 55 -8.54 -5.59 -9.25
CA CYS A 55 -9.38 -4.65 -10.00
C CYS A 55 -10.87 -5.03 -9.96
N HIS A 56 -11.60 -4.55 -8.96
CA HIS A 56 -13.01 -4.82 -8.74
C HIS A 56 -13.84 -3.54 -8.68
N MET A 57 -15.02 -3.53 -9.32
CA MET A 57 -15.94 -2.38 -9.36
C MET A 57 -15.23 -1.08 -9.77
N LYS A 58 -15.48 0.03 -9.07
CA LYS A 58 -14.80 1.33 -9.26
C LYS A 58 -13.54 1.41 -8.39
N TYR A 59 -12.56 0.52 -8.65
CA TYR A 59 -11.32 0.49 -7.91
C TYR A 59 -10.48 1.75 -8.11
N SER A 60 -9.70 2.11 -7.11
CA SER A 60 -8.62 3.08 -7.25
C SER A 60 -7.35 2.37 -7.73
N LEU A 61 -6.45 3.10 -8.38
CA LEU A 61 -5.15 2.55 -8.83
C LEU A 61 -4.31 1.97 -7.68
N GLY A 62 -4.55 2.38 -6.44
CA GLY A 62 -3.92 1.76 -5.27
C GLY A 62 -4.07 0.23 -5.23
N CYS A 63 -5.20 -0.33 -5.70
CA CYS A 63 -5.40 -1.77 -5.70
C CYS A 63 -4.45 -2.51 -6.65
N PRO A 64 -4.44 -2.27 -7.99
CA PRO A 64 -3.51 -2.96 -8.88
C PRO A 64 -2.04 -2.59 -8.62
N PHE A 65 -1.73 -1.40 -8.13
CA PHE A 65 -0.37 -1.05 -7.73
C PHE A 65 0.09 -1.86 -6.51
N THR A 66 -0.77 -2.09 -5.51
CA THR A 66 -0.45 -2.96 -4.38
C THR A 66 -0.10 -4.37 -4.87
N GLU A 67 -0.93 -4.96 -5.72
CA GLU A 67 -0.68 -6.27 -6.32
C GLU A 67 0.65 -6.28 -7.10
N ARG A 68 0.88 -5.26 -7.95
CA ARG A 68 2.10 -5.14 -8.73
C ARG A 68 3.36 -4.95 -7.89
N PHE A 69 3.29 -4.22 -6.79
CA PHE A 69 4.44 -4.01 -5.90
C PHE A 69 4.91 -5.34 -5.29
N PHE A 70 3.98 -6.20 -4.87
CA PHE A 70 4.34 -7.54 -4.42
C PHE A 70 4.94 -8.37 -5.55
N GLU A 71 4.41 -8.32 -6.78
CA GLU A 71 5.00 -9.03 -7.93
C GLU A 71 6.42 -8.56 -8.27
N LEU A 72 6.73 -7.29 -8.07
CA LEU A 72 8.07 -6.72 -8.29
C LEU A 72 9.06 -7.06 -7.17
N ALA A 73 8.58 -7.44 -6.00
CA ALA A 73 9.44 -7.87 -4.91
C ALA A 73 9.91 -9.31 -5.13
N LEU A 74 11.15 -9.62 -4.74
CA LEU A 74 11.71 -10.97 -4.83
C LEU A 74 10.78 -11.98 -4.15
N THR A 75 10.38 -13.00 -4.90
CA THR A 75 9.57 -14.09 -4.38
C THR A 75 10.40 -14.97 -3.46
N GLY A 76 9.88 -15.26 -2.29
CA GLY A 76 10.50 -16.14 -1.32
C GLY A 76 9.61 -17.33 -0.94
N GLU A 77 10.22 -18.35 -0.38
CA GLU A 77 9.50 -19.41 0.30
C GLU A 77 9.02 -18.93 1.68
N ARG A 78 8.05 -19.64 2.30
CA ARG A 78 7.42 -19.26 3.58
C ARG A 78 8.40 -18.82 4.68
N PHE A 79 9.56 -19.47 4.80
CA PHE A 79 10.60 -19.18 5.79
C PHE A 79 11.90 -18.68 5.17
N GLY A 80 11.92 -18.51 3.84
CA GLY A 80 13.07 -18.03 3.09
C GLY A 80 13.16 -16.50 3.04
N SER A 81 14.25 -16.03 2.45
CA SER A 81 14.41 -14.62 2.11
C SER A 81 13.41 -14.23 1.02
N ALA A 82 12.74 -13.10 1.21
CA ALA A 82 11.81 -12.52 0.24
C ALA A 82 12.01 -11.01 0.16
N GLY A 83 11.60 -10.41 -0.95
CA GLY A 83 11.63 -8.97 -1.11
C GLY A 83 10.59 -8.28 -0.25
N PHE A 84 10.94 -7.10 0.26
CA PHE A 84 10.07 -6.26 1.07
C PHE A 84 9.24 -5.34 0.20
N VAL A 85 8.02 -5.09 0.63
CA VAL A 85 7.12 -4.09 0.04
C VAL A 85 6.72 -3.09 1.11
N GLY A 86 6.79 -1.79 0.75
CA GLY A 86 6.29 -0.70 1.56
C GLY A 86 5.54 0.29 0.68
N LEU A 87 4.25 0.49 0.91
CA LEU A 87 3.49 1.45 0.12
C LEU A 87 2.51 2.24 0.99
N ILE A 88 2.35 3.52 0.64
CA ILE A 88 1.27 4.35 1.17
C ILE A 88 0.18 4.47 0.10
N THR A 89 -1.06 4.27 0.46
CA THR A 89 -2.20 4.40 -0.45
C THR A 89 -3.44 4.94 0.27
N ALA A 90 -4.47 5.35 -0.50
CA ALA A 90 -5.74 5.75 0.10
C ALA A 90 -6.38 4.57 0.87
N ASN A 91 -6.85 4.81 2.09
CA ASN A 91 -7.46 3.76 2.92
C ASN A 91 -8.89 3.38 2.49
N SER A 92 -9.41 4.00 1.42
CA SER A 92 -10.78 3.78 0.94
C SER A 92 -11.08 2.33 0.53
N PHE A 93 -10.07 1.54 0.11
CA PHE A 93 -10.25 0.13 -0.19
C PHE A 93 -10.63 -0.69 1.05
N MET A 94 -10.23 -0.26 2.25
CA MET A 94 -10.59 -0.92 3.51
C MET A 94 -12.05 -0.68 3.92
N LYS A 95 -12.67 0.37 3.39
CA LYS A 95 -14.00 0.86 3.78
C LYS A 95 -15.06 0.66 2.69
N ARG A 96 -14.67 0.24 1.48
CA ARG A 96 -15.55 0.16 0.30
C ARG A 96 -15.44 -1.18 -0.40
N GLU A 97 -16.53 -1.63 -0.97
CA GLU A 97 -16.68 -2.94 -1.63
C GLU A 97 -15.63 -3.20 -2.75
N PHE A 98 -15.18 -2.16 -3.44
CA PHE A 98 -14.16 -2.35 -4.48
C PHE A 98 -12.84 -2.93 -3.95
N GLY A 99 -12.55 -2.77 -2.68
CA GLY A 99 -11.35 -3.30 -2.04
C GLY A 99 -11.43 -4.78 -1.66
N ALA A 100 -12.61 -5.39 -1.73
CA ALA A 100 -12.83 -6.77 -1.28
C ALA A 100 -11.84 -7.76 -1.91
N LYS A 101 -11.64 -7.71 -3.23
CA LYS A 101 -10.70 -8.63 -3.90
C LYS A 101 -9.24 -8.41 -3.51
N LEU A 102 -8.83 -7.17 -3.24
CA LEU A 102 -7.49 -6.91 -2.71
C LEU A 102 -7.34 -7.56 -1.33
N ILE A 103 -8.32 -7.38 -0.44
CA ILE A 103 -8.29 -7.88 0.94
C ILE A 103 -8.44 -9.39 1.00
N GLU A 104 -9.34 -9.97 0.21
CA GLU A 104 -9.73 -11.39 0.33
C GLU A 104 -8.90 -12.31 -0.57
N GLN A 105 -8.35 -11.80 -1.68
CA GLN A 105 -7.70 -12.65 -2.69
C GLN A 105 -6.22 -12.37 -2.90
N VAL A 106 -5.75 -11.12 -2.67
CA VAL A 106 -4.36 -10.74 -2.91
C VAL A 106 -3.56 -10.72 -1.61
N LEU A 107 -3.98 -9.91 -0.63
CA LEU A 107 -3.25 -9.77 0.64
C LEU A 107 -3.09 -11.09 1.43
N PRO A 108 -4.03 -12.04 1.41
CA PRO A 108 -3.83 -13.33 2.08
C PRO A 108 -2.76 -14.23 1.45
N ARG A 109 -2.29 -13.92 0.24
CA ARG A 109 -1.25 -14.70 -0.45
C ARG A 109 0.16 -14.23 -0.14
N VAL A 110 0.30 -13.10 0.53
CA VAL A 110 1.58 -12.48 0.85
C VAL A 110 1.74 -12.33 2.37
N ASP A 111 2.97 -12.26 2.84
CA ASP A 111 3.27 -12.05 4.25
C ASP A 111 3.15 -10.55 4.59
N LEU A 112 1.89 -10.10 4.78
CA LEU A 112 1.59 -8.72 5.22
C LEU A 112 2.00 -8.59 6.69
N THR A 113 2.96 -7.74 6.99
CA THR A 113 3.51 -7.59 8.34
C THR A 113 2.89 -6.45 9.13
N HIS A 114 2.61 -5.31 8.48
CA HIS A 114 2.07 -4.13 9.15
C HIS A 114 1.00 -3.45 8.29
N VAL A 115 -0.01 -2.93 8.97
CA VAL A 115 -1.04 -2.05 8.43
C VAL A 115 -1.13 -0.82 9.32
N LEU A 116 -0.65 0.32 8.84
CA LEU A 116 -0.64 1.56 9.60
C LEU A 116 -1.70 2.50 9.02
N ASN A 117 -2.82 2.65 9.70
CA ASN A 117 -3.81 3.64 9.34
C ASN A 117 -3.32 5.02 9.78
N THR A 118 -2.97 5.83 8.81
CA THR A 118 -2.48 7.20 9.02
C THR A 118 -3.60 8.24 8.98
N ASP A 119 -4.85 7.80 9.14
CA ASP A 119 -6.02 8.69 9.26
C ASP A 119 -5.81 9.61 10.47
N GLY A 120 -5.88 10.90 10.24
CA GLY A 120 -5.58 11.91 11.26
C GLY A 120 -4.14 12.43 11.27
N ALA A 121 -3.16 11.77 10.62
CA ALA A 121 -1.83 12.33 10.43
C ALA A 121 -1.83 13.46 9.40
N TYR A 122 -1.09 14.52 9.68
CA TYR A 122 -0.93 15.60 8.71
C TYR A 122 0.02 15.20 7.58
N ILE A 123 -0.50 15.20 6.35
CA ILE A 123 0.28 14.99 5.13
C ILE A 123 0.17 16.25 4.27
N PRO A 124 1.27 16.95 3.96
CA PRO A 124 1.23 18.20 3.19
C PRO A 124 0.59 18.03 1.82
N GLY A 125 -0.30 18.97 1.47
CA GLY A 125 -0.97 18.99 0.17
C GLY A 125 -1.95 17.82 -0.07
N HIS A 126 -2.27 17.05 0.96
CA HIS A 126 -3.06 15.84 0.84
C HIS A 126 -4.19 15.77 1.87
N GLY A 127 -5.45 15.76 1.39
CA GLY A 127 -6.64 15.61 2.24
C GLY A 127 -7.26 14.21 2.23
N THR A 128 -6.63 13.24 1.54
CA THR A 128 -7.16 11.88 1.45
C THR A 128 -6.64 11.03 2.61
N PRO A 129 -7.51 10.38 3.39
CA PRO A 129 -7.09 9.44 4.41
C PRO A 129 -6.28 8.28 3.79
N THR A 130 -5.13 7.97 4.39
CA THR A 130 -4.18 6.99 3.86
C THR A 130 -3.92 5.85 4.83
N VAL A 131 -3.33 4.79 4.28
CA VAL A 131 -2.82 3.64 5.01
C VAL A 131 -1.44 3.28 4.45
N ILE A 132 -0.51 2.87 5.31
CA ILE A 132 0.76 2.30 4.90
C ILE A 132 0.68 0.79 5.10
N LEU A 133 1.07 0.04 4.07
CA LEU A 133 1.16 -1.40 4.09
C LEU A 133 2.63 -1.82 3.99
N PHE A 134 3.07 -2.72 4.89
CA PHE A 134 4.35 -3.39 4.79
C PHE A 134 4.16 -4.89 4.71
N GLY A 135 4.99 -5.55 3.92
CA GLY A 135 4.96 -7.00 3.80
C GLY A 135 6.15 -7.56 3.04
N GLN A 136 6.15 -8.87 2.85
CA GLN A 136 7.13 -9.59 2.05
C GLN A 136 6.43 -10.44 1.00
N HIS A 137 7.05 -10.58 -0.17
CA HIS A 137 6.51 -11.41 -1.25
C HIS A 137 6.81 -12.90 -1.02
N ARG A 138 6.17 -13.46 -0.03
CA ARG A 138 6.18 -14.90 0.30
C ARG A 138 4.85 -15.30 0.92
N PRO A 139 4.51 -16.60 0.94
CA PRO A 139 3.32 -17.07 1.67
C PRO A 139 3.42 -16.72 3.16
N PRO A 140 2.30 -16.35 3.80
CA PRO A 140 2.26 -16.10 5.23
C PRO A 140 2.56 -17.37 6.04
N ASP A 141 2.94 -17.19 7.29
CA ASP A 141 3.01 -18.30 8.25
C ASP A 141 1.59 -18.73 8.64
N ASP A 142 1.24 -19.99 8.42
CA ASP A 142 -0.07 -20.56 8.76
C ASP A 142 -0.09 -21.24 10.14
N ASN A 143 1.02 -21.25 10.85
CA ASN A 143 1.07 -21.75 12.22
C ASN A 143 0.40 -20.76 13.18
N LEU A 144 -0.80 -21.09 13.64
CA LEU A 144 -1.60 -20.25 14.55
C LEU A 144 -0.89 -19.89 15.87
N SER A 145 0.10 -20.67 16.28
CA SER A 145 0.91 -20.40 17.47
C SER A 145 2.15 -19.57 17.18
N SER A 146 2.42 -19.26 15.94
CA SER A 146 3.59 -18.45 15.56
C SER A 146 3.31 -16.96 15.74
N PRO A 147 4.25 -16.21 16.34
CA PRO A 147 4.16 -14.75 16.36
C PRO A 147 4.10 -14.11 14.95
N ARG A 148 4.55 -14.86 13.92
CA ARG A 148 4.48 -14.43 12.52
C ARG A 148 3.11 -14.62 11.89
N ASN A 149 2.18 -15.32 12.55
CA ASN A 149 0.79 -15.48 12.10
C ASN A 149 -0.08 -14.30 12.61
N SER A 150 0.50 -13.14 12.71
CA SER A 150 -0.22 -11.92 13.03
C SER A 150 0.23 -10.77 12.12
N VAL A 151 -0.62 -9.79 12.02
CA VAL A 151 -0.34 -8.51 11.35
C VAL A 151 -0.36 -7.43 12.41
N ARG A 152 0.72 -6.64 12.49
CA ARG A 152 0.74 -5.45 13.32
C ARG A 152 -0.16 -4.38 12.72
N VAL A 153 -1.17 -3.97 13.46
CA VAL A 153 -2.10 -2.93 13.06
C VAL A 153 -1.95 -1.73 13.97
N VAL A 154 -1.67 -0.56 13.38
CA VAL A 154 -1.68 0.72 14.09
C VAL A 154 -2.88 1.52 13.59
N MET A 155 -3.80 1.85 14.49
CA MET A 155 -5.04 2.55 14.20
C MET A 155 -5.02 3.96 14.79
N GLY A 156 -5.41 4.95 13.98
CA GLY A 156 -5.62 6.31 14.46
C GLY A 156 -6.82 6.40 15.41
N ILE A 157 -6.66 7.11 16.50
CA ILE A 157 -7.70 7.42 17.51
C ILE A 157 -8.11 8.88 17.38
N GLU A 158 -7.15 9.80 17.48
CA GLU A 158 -7.38 11.25 17.38
C GLU A 158 -6.44 11.84 16.32
N GLY A 159 -6.95 12.80 15.55
CA GLY A 159 -6.17 13.47 14.50
C GLY A 159 -5.24 14.54 15.06
N GLU A 160 -4.35 15.03 14.18
CA GLU A 160 -3.46 16.14 14.46
C GLU A 160 -4.27 17.38 14.88
N PRO A 161 -3.99 17.99 16.02
CA PRO A 161 -4.80 19.11 16.53
C PRO A 161 -4.63 20.41 15.73
N GLY A 162 -3.63 20.46 14.87
CA GLY A 162 -3.33 21.61 14.00
C GLY A 162 -2.24 21.27 13.00
N THR A 163 -1.92 22.22 12.12
CA THR A 163 -0.83 22.04 11.14
C THR A 163 0.52 22.09 11.84
N PRO A 164 1.31 21.00 11.88
CA PRO A 164 2.62 21.01 12.48
C PRO A 164 3.60 21.87 11.67
N ALA A 165 4.54 22.52 12.35
CA ALA A 165 5.57 23.32 11.69
C ALA A 165 6.47 22.45 10.79
N ASP A 166 6.78 21.24 11.22
CA ASP A 166 7.41 20.18 10.44
C ASP A 166 6.43 19.01 10.31
N PRO A 167 5.96 18.68 9.10
CA PRO A 167 5.04 17.56 8.88
C PRO A 167 5.56 16.22 9.41
N ALA A 168 6.86 15.97 9.36
CA ALA A 168 7.48 14.74 9.85
C ALA A 168 7.51 14.67 11.39
N GLN A 169 7.28 15.78 12.08
CA GLN A 169 7.24 15.90 13.53
C GLN A 169 5.81 16.05 14.08
N GLY A 170 4.80 15.82 13.25
CA GLY A 170 3.40 15.79 13.70
C GLY A 170 3.21 14.80 14.84
N LEU A 171 2.30 15.13 15.77
CA LEU A 171 2.05 14.30 16.97
C LEU A 171 1.54 12.90 16.61
N VAL A 172 0.69 12.80 15.59
CA VAL A 172 0.20 11.51 15.11
C VAL A 172 1.33 10.68 14.50
N TRP A 173 2.20 11.28 13.68
CA TRP A 173 3.36 10.59 13.10
C TRP A 173 4.32 10.07 14.17
N ARG A 174 4.63 10.90 15.16
CA ARG A 174 5.47 10.50 16.28
C ARG A 174 4.87 9.35 17.05
N ALA A 175 3.57 9.42 17.35
CA ALA A 175 2.87 8.34 18.05
C ALA A 175 2.87 7.03 17.23
N VAL A 176 2.71 7.08 15.90
CA VAL A 176 2.85 5.91 15.03
C VAL A 176 4.25 5.31 15.14
N VAL A 177 5.30 6.12 15.00
CA VAL A 177 6.70 5.67 15.06
C VAL A 177 7.06 5.09 16.44
N GLU A 178 6.60 5.71 17.52
CA GLU A 178 6.86 5.26 18.88
C GLU A 178 6.17 3.93 19.22
N GLN A 179 4.98 3.67 18.63
CA GLN A 179 4.17 2.52 19.02
C GLN A 179 4.18 1.35 18.01
N ILE A 180 4.73 1.54 16.83
CA ILE A 180 4.73 0.50 15.79
C ILE A 180 5.33 -0.83 16.26
N ASP A 181 6.33 -0.78 17.12
CA ASP A 181 7.01 -1.95 17.67
C ASP A 181 6.50 -2.38 19.06
N GLN A 182 5.42 -1.76 19.55
CA GLN A 182 4.88 -1.99 20.90
C GLN A 182 3.43 -2.51 20.84
N PRO A 183 3.20 -3.82 20.57
CA PRO A 183 1.86 -4.38 20.52
C PRO A 183 1.14 -4.25 21.87
N GLY A 184 -0.15 -3.91 21.83
CA GLY A 184 -0.95 -3.65 23.01
C GLY A 184 -0.75 -2.25 23.61
N SER A 185 0.03 -1.39 22.96
CA SER A 185 0.18 0.00 23.39
C SER A 185 -0.95 0.88 22.84
N GLU A 186 -1.26 1.92 23.60
CA GLU A 186 -2.23 2.95 23.24
C GLU A 186 -1.75 4.32 23.72
N SER A 187 -1.93 5.33 22.91
CA SER A 187 -1.73 6.73 23.23
C SER A 187 -3.00 7.52 22.91
N ARG A 188 -2.95 8.83 23.10
CA ARG A 188 -4.02 9.72 22.70
C ARG A 188 -4.32 9.63 21.18
N PHE A 189 -3.31 9.39 20.36
CA PHE A 189 -3.40 9.51 18.90
C PHE A 189 -3.55 8.17 18.19
N VAL A 190 -2.93 7.10 18.69
CA VAL A 190 -2.94 5.79 18.03
C VAL A 190 -2.97 4.65 19.04
N SER A 191 -3.46 3.50 18.57
CA SER A 191 -3.31 2.20 19.24
C SER A 191 -2.61 1.20 18.33
N ALA A 192 -1.76 0.35 18.90
CA ALA A 192 -1.05 -0.69 18.18
C ALA A 192 -1.43 -2.08 18.71
N VAL A 193 -1.89 -2.97 17.84
CA VAL A 193 -2.32 -4.32 18.19
C VAL A 193 -1.78 -5.34 17.20
N ASP A 194 -1.59 -6.57 17.65
CA ASP A 194 -1.36 -7.71 16.76
C ASP A 194 -2.69 -8.39 16.48
N MET A 195 -3.07 -8.40 15.21
CA MET A 195 -4.29 -9.05 14.72
C MET A 195 -3.93 -10.40 14.13
N PRO A 196 -4.58 -11.51 14.54
CA PRO A 196 -4.40 -12.80 13.88
C PRO A 196 -4.82 -12.70 12.40
N ARG A 197 -4.19 -13.50 11.57
CA ARG A 197 -4.51 -13.61 10.13
C ARG A 197 -5.75 -14.41 9.87
#